data_c1d7ecd8181c89502fcd0b9de3015de3
#
_entry.id   c1d7ecd8181c89502fcd0b9de3015de3
#
_cell.length_a   1.000
_cell.length_b   1.000
_cell.length_c   1.000
_cell.angle_alpha   90.00
_cell.angle_beta   90.00
_cell.angle_gamma   90.00
#
_symmetry.space_group_name_H-M   'P 1'
#
loop_
_entity.id
_entity.type
_entity.pdbx_description
1 polymer ?
#
loop_
_entity_poly.entity_id
_entity_poly.type
_entity_poly.pdbx_seq_one_letter_code
_entity_poly.pdbx_strand_id
1 'polypeptide(L)'
;VAVDSNAADRQQVVVVTGGGAGIGAAIAEAVARTGAYVVTVDPGVTVDGLARDVAPAETTADRIVAAGGAARPSNASVTDATAVDALFTGLVDEFGGLDAVINVAGISRPTGFDQGDEDAWTSVLSVHVDGYLNVLRSALPIMTAAGRGRILGVTSGSGWRPANAGAYSCAKRAVAALTWQLGKVAPAGVTVNALSPIAATRMVTSGLRSQNQAGGSQNQAGGSQNQAGGISLAIAAMPSPEQLGPVGAYLGSDAFSWSSGNIIFSNGSELAPVLPPRLLEAARITDVAALAHVLDTVIPAAFVPAEAAQATNGASNSRFAGVFDETAPTAEPATSGARSCLVVTDDPRWESALCNALASRGVKCVGIGAAAPATDFAGVSAQLGQAARDAGGIDAVVVARAGTRSGSSGAGEAWEQVLEEHAGITDAIRSDVAWVRAGSAHAGASGRRMRIATVTDATTSGGKSRAQAAAQLSRAAHLVAEVHADAFAIGVETDADSRYSTVGELVGYLVGADDTGGLSGAELVATTEWIGLRSHPYPEASISFGGPELPSWVDATLRGIVNDSSESSRA
;
A
#
# COMPACT_ATOMS: atom_id res chain seq x y z
N VAL A 1 34.41 6.58 21.95
CA VAL A 1 33.31 7.53 22.18
C VAL A 1 32.61 7.05 23.43
N ALA A 2 32.67 7.84 24.51
CA ALA A 2 32.04 7.50 25.77
C ALA A 2 30.52 7.52 25.57
N VAL A 3 29.86 6.39 25.82
CA VAL A 3 28.41 6.32 25.91
C VAL A 3 28.02 7.12 27.16
N ASP A 4 27.26 8.19 26.93
CA ASP A 4 26.82 9.10 27.97
C ASP A 4 25.89 8.31 28.92
N SER A 5 26.35 8.09 30.15
CA SER A 5 25.61 7.33 31.19
C SER A 5 24.31 8.00 31.64
N ASN A 6 24.01 9.20 31.17
CA ASN A 6 22.80 9.96 31.45
C ASN A 6 21.59 9.55 30.60
N ALA A 7 21.76 8.70 29.57
CA ALA A 7 20.67 8.34 28.66
C ALA A 7 19.63 7.38 29.29
N ALA A 8 19.97 6.69 30.38
CA ALA A 8 19.09 5.72 31.04
C ALA A 8 18.06 6.36 32.01
N ASP A 9 18.24 7.61 32.38
CA ASP A 9 17.46 8.26 33.48
C ASP A 9 16.47 9.33 32.96
N ARG A 10 16.48 9.66 31.65
CA ARG A 10 15.54 10.64 31.11
C ARG A 10 14.19 10.03 30.75
N GLN A 11 13.13 10.81 30.89
CA GLN A 11 11.80 10.43 30.44
C GLN A 11 11.81 10.16 28.92
N GLN A 12 11.23 9.03 28.48
CA GLN A 12 11.08 8.71 27.07
C GLN A 12 10.17 9.71 26.37
N VAL A 13 10.54 10.15 25.17
CA VAL A 13 9.77 11.07 24.34
C VAL A 13 9.19 10.32 23.15
N VAL A 14 7.88 10.29 23.05
CA VAL A 14 7.13 9.57 22.02
C VAL A 14 6.22 10.53 21.25
N VAL A 15 6.39 10.58 19.95
CA VAL A 15 5.52 11.35 19.04
C VAL A 15 4.47 10.41 18.43
N VAL A 16 3.19 10.81 18.50
CA VAL A 16 2.08 10.09 17.86
C VAL A 16 1.40 11.01 16.86
N THR A 17 1.63 10.80 15.56
CA THR A 17 0.92 11.55 14.51
C THR A 17 -0.47 10.97 14.28
N GLY A 18 -1.44 11.81 13.93
CA GLY A 18 -2.85 11.42 13.99
C GLY A 18 -3.32 11.14 15.42
N GLY A 19 -2.57 11.67 16.42
CA GLY A 19 -2.77 11.44 17.85
C GLY A 19 -4.01 12.13 18.44
N GLY A 20 -4.73 12.91 17.65
CA GLY A 20 -5.90 13.64 18.13
C GLY A 20 -7.17 12.80 18.23
N ALA A 21 -7.29 11.68 17.53
CA ALA A 21 -8.52 10.89 17.51
C ALA A 21 -8.28 9.41 17.19
N GLY A 22 -9.31 8.59 17.43
CA GLY A 22 -9.35 7.19 17.03
C GLY A 22 -8.19 6.37 17.55
N ILE A 23 -7.57 5.58 16.66
CA ILE A 23 -6.45 4.68 17.00
C ILE A 23 -5.24 5.46 17.50
N GLY A 24 -4.92 6.62 16.90
CA GLY A 24 -3.78 7.44 17.33
C GLY A 24 -3.94 7.98 18.74
N ALA A 25 -5.12 8.49 19.11
CA ALA A 25 -5.42 8.94 20.45
C ALA A 25 -5.34 7.78 21.47
N ALA A 26 -5.90 6.62 21.13
CA ALA A 26 -5.86 5.44 21.99
C ALA A 26 -4.42 4.95 22.24
N ILE A 27 -3.57 4.99 21.22
CA ILE A 27 -2.15 4.65 21.36
C ILE A 27 -1.42 5.70 22.21
N ALA A 28 -1.68 6.99 21.95
CA ALA A 28 -1.08 8.08 22.73
C ALA A 28 -1.37 7.96 24.24
N GLU A 29 -2.63 7.69 24.59
CA GLU A 29 -3.04 7.43 25.97
C GLU A 29 -2.40 6.17 26.55
N ALA A 30 -2.28 5.10 25.77
CA ALA A 30 -1.63 3.87 26.22
C ALA A 30 -0.12 4.07 26.46
N VAL A 31 0.56 4.79 25.58
CA VAL A 31 1.97 5.17 25.72
C VAL A 31 2.18 6.04 26.96
N ALA A 32 1.32 7.04 27.20
CA ALA A 32 1.43 7.90 28.38
C ALA A 32 1.35 7.12 29.70
N ARG A 33 0.55 6.04 29.74
CA ARG A 33 0.45 5.15 30.93
C ARG A 33 1.75 4.42 31.25
N THR A 34 2.69 4.32 30.31
CA THR A 34 4.03 3.76 30.58
C THR A 34 4.99 4.75 31.26
N GLY A 35 4.57 6.01 31.42
CA GLY A 35 5.39 7.10 31.99
C GLY A 35 6.15 7.90 30.92
N ALA A 36 5.95 7.65 29.64
CA ALA A 36 6.56 8.43 28.57
C ALA A 36 5.94 9.84 28.47
N TYR A 37 6.72 10.80 27.99
CA TYR A 37 6.23 12.10 27.54
C TYR A 37 5.68 11.95 26.10
N VAL A 38 4.42 12.29 25.91
CA VAL A 38 3.74 12.08 24.63
C VAL A 38 3.49 13.41 23.91
N VAL A 39 3.86 13.48 22.65
CA VAL A 39 3.46 14.58 21.78
C VAL A 39 2.37 14.09 20.83
N THR A 40 1.15 14.57 21.03
CA THR A 40 0.01 14.30 20.17
C THR A 40 0.06 15.27 18.98
N VAL A 41 0.26 14.73 17.76
CA VAL A 41 0.38 15.54 16.54
C VAL A 41 -0.85 15.35 15.67
N ASP A 42 -1.61 16.42 15.45
CA ASP A 42 -2.80 16.39 14.57
C ASP A 42 -3.11 17.83 14.10
N PRO A 43 -3.15 18.10 12.78
CA PRO A 43 -3.44 19.42 12.26
C PRO A 43 -4.91 19.86 12.47
N GLY A 44 -5.76 18.97 13.03
CA GLY A 44 -7.18 19.28 13.28
C GLY A 44 -7.97 19.36 11.99
N VAL A 45 -7.87 18.34 11.15
CA VAL A 45 -8.68 18.23 9.93
C VAL A 45 -9.75 17.15 10.08
N THR A 46 -10.83 17.27 9.31
CA THR A 46 -11.85 16.22 9.18
C THR A 46 -11.27 14.94 8.56
N VAL A 47 -12.00 13.82 8.65
CA VAL A 47 -11.53 12.52 8.13
C VAL A 47 -11.19 12.57 6.64
N ASP A 48 -11.85 13.43 5.87
CA ASP A 48 -11.58 13.67 4.44
C ASP A 48 -10.49 14.73 4.18
N GLY A 49 -10.00 15.40 5.22
CA GLY A 49 -9.00 16.45 5.13
C GLY A 49 -9.51 17.78 4.54
N LEU A 50 -10.82 17.95 4.35
CA LEU A 50 -11.39 19.11 3.66
C LEU A 50 -11.71 20.29 4.58
N ALA A 51 -12.02 20.04 5.84
CA ALA A 51 -12.38 21.06 6.80
C ALA A 51 -11.53 20.97 8.08
N ARG A 52 -11.49 22.04 8.85
CA ARG A 52 -10.86 21.99 10.17
C ARG A 52 -11.84 21.39 11.18
N ASP A 53 -11.34 20.46 11.96
CA ASP A 53 -11.98 19.91 13.17
C ASP A 53 -11.52 20.71 14.39
N VAL A 54 -12.19 20.54 15.51
CA VAL A 54 -11.86 21.24 16.75
C VAL A 54 -10.63 20.59 17.40
N ALA A 55 -9.48 21.26 17.37
CA ALA A 55 -8.27 20.99 18.16
C ALA A 55 -8.14 19.56 18.79
N PRO A 56 -8.14 18.49 17.96
CA PRO A 56 -8.20 17.13 18.50
C PRO A 56 -6.90 16.71 19.22
N ALA A 57 -5.74 17.28 18.83
CA ALA A 57 -4.47 17.04 19.48
C ALA A 57 -4.49 17.53 20.93
N GLU A 58 -5.00 18.75 21.15
CA GLU A 58 -5.17 19.35 22.47
C GLU A 58 -6.10 18.50 23.34
N THR A 59 -7.25 18.10 22.79
CA THR A 59 -8.21 17.26 23.52
C THR A 59 -7.58 15.96 24.03
N THR A 60 -6.75 15.30 23.22
CA THR A 60 -6.07 14.07 23.66
C THR A 60 -4.96 14.35 24.65
N ALA A 61 -4.16 15.40 24.46
CA ALA A 61 -3.12 15.80 25.41
C ALA A 61 -3.73 16.15 26.78
N ASP A 62 -4.84 16.90 26.80
CA ASP A 62 -5.55 17.27 28.03
C ASP A 62 -6.08 16.04 28.78
N ARG A 63 -6.62 15.04 28.06
CA ARG A 63 -7.05 13.76 28.67
C ARG A 63 -5.88 13.02 29.31
N ILE A 64 -4.73 12.97 28.63
CA ILE A 64 -3.52 12.35 29.16
C ILE A 64 -3.07 13.07 30.45
N VAL A 65 -3.01 14.39 30.43
CA VAL A 65 -2.62 15.20 31.60
C VAL A 65 -3.61 15.04 32.76
N ALA A 66 -4.91 15.08 32.45
CA ALA A 66 -5.96 14.86 33.48
C ALA A 66 -5.89 13.46 34.11
N ALA A 67 -5.38 12.47 33.38
CA ALA A 67 -5.13 11.11 33.88
C ALA A 67 -3.79 10.97 34.62
N GLY A 68 -3.03 12.06 34.80
CA GLY A 68 -1.74 12.08 35.51
C GLY A 68 -0.53 11.75 34.63
N GLY A 69 -0.69 11.63 33.32
CA GLY A 69 0.41 11.48 32.38
C GLY A 69 1.04 12.81 31.97
N ALA A 70 2.07 12.76 31.14
CA ALA A 70 2.75 13.91 30.56
C ALA A 70 2.54 13.98 29.06
N ALA A 71 1.94 15.06 28.58
CA ALA A 71 1.71 15.25 27.15
C ALA A 71 1.64 16.73 26.76
N ARG A 72 1.90 16.99 25.47
CA ARG A 72 1.58 18.26 24.81
C ARG A 72 1.05 18.06 23.39
N PRO A 73 0.20 18.97 22.89
CA PRO A 73 -0.26 18.91 21.52
C PRO A 73 0.74 19.55 20.54
N SER A 74 0.59 19.18 19.27
CA SER A 74 1.17 19.87 18.11
C SER A 74 0.21 19.82 16.94
N ASN A 75 0.05 20.94 16.23
CA ASN A 75 -0.79 21.04 15.05
C ASN A 75 -0.01 20.87 13.73
N ALA A 76 1.22 20.35 13.78
CA ALA A 76 2.01 20.07 12.61
C ALA A 76 1.30 19.07 11.69
N SER A 77 1.37 19.31 10.37
CA SER A 77 0.93 18.33 9.37
C SER A 77 2.10 17.46 8.94
N VAL A 78 1.88 16.15 8.83
CA VAL A 78 2.91 15.24 8.27
C VAL A 78 3.27 15.56 6.81
N THR A 79 2.40 16.26 6.08
CA THR A 79 2.67 16.69 4.70
C THR A 79 3.57 17.94 4.63
N ASP A 80 3.80 18.62 5.74
CA ASP A 80 4.74 19.73 5.85
C ASP A 80 6.07 19.22 6.45
N ALA A 81 7.01 18.89 5.57
CA ALA A 81 8.33 18.37 5.97
C ALA A 81 9.08 19.33 6.91
N THR A 82 8.95 20.64 6.68
CA THR A 82 9.62 21.66 7.52
C THR A 82 9.01 21.69 8.93
N ALA A 83 7.69 21.59 9.05
CA ALA A 83 7.03 21.55 10.35
C ALA A 83 7.35 20.27 11.12
N VAL A 84 7.47 19.12 10.43
CA VAL A 84 7.88 17.85 11.05
C VAL A 84 9.32 17.93 11.55
N ASP A 85 10.24 18.45 10.74
CA ASP A 85 11.65 18.58 11.10
C ASP A 85 11.84 19.54 12.29
N ALA A 86 11.19 20.70 12.25
CA ALA A 86 11.23 21.67 13.35
C ALA A 86 10.66 21.08 14.65
N LEU A 87 9.59 20.30 14.58
CA LEU A 87 9.01 19.62 15.74
C LEU A 87 10.01 18.64 16.36
N PHE A 88 10.62 17.77 15.56
CA PHE A 88 11.52 16.73 16.06
C PHE A 88 12.83 17.32 16.58
N THR A 89 13.40 18.31 15.90
CA THR A 89 14.59 19.04 16.37
C THR A 89 14.31 19.75 17.68
N GLY A 90 13.17 20.44 17.81
CA GLY A 90 12.78 21.10 19.06
C GLY A 90 12.60 20.12 20.23
N LEU A 91 12.12 18.90 19.96
CA LEU A 91 12.03 17.85 21.01
C LEU A 91 13.43 17.36 21.46
N VAL A 92 14.36 17.24 20.51
CA VAL A 92 15.75 16.89 20.84
C VAL A 92 16.38 17.97 21.69
N ASP A 93 16.18 19.24 21.36
CA ASP A 93 16.73 20.39 22.10
C ASP A 93 16.14 20.47 23.54
N GLU A 94 14.84 20.18 23.68
CA GLU A 94 14.14 20.29 24.96
C GLU A 94 14.37 19.08 25.87
N PHE A 95 14.32 17.86 25.32
CA PHE A 95 14.35 16.61 26.09
C PHE A 95 15.61 15.78 25.92
N GLY A 96 16.52 16.20 25.06
CA GLY A 96 17.77 15.47 24.77
C GLY A 96 17.58 14.23 23.88
N GLY A 97 16.43 14.06 23.22
CA GLY A 97 16.25 12.95 22.27
C GLY A 97 14.80 12.65 21.90
N LEU A 98 14.64 11.79 20.92
CA LEU A 98 13.38 11.26 20.41
C LEU A 98 13.46 9.73 20.43
N ASP A 99 12.63 9.07 21.25
CA ASP A 99 12.73 7.63 21.48
C ASP A 99 11.83 6.82 20.54
N ALA A 100 10.61 7.31 20.28
CA ALA A 100 9.71 6.64 19.37
C ALA A 100 8.86 7.62 18.54
N VAL A 101 8.53 7.20 17.32
CA VAL A 101 7.54 7.86 16.47
C VAL A 101 6.52 6.83 16.01
N ILE A 102 5.25 7.07 16.33
CA ILE A 102 4.11 6.24 15.94
C ILE A 102 3.28 7.04 14.92
N ASN A 103 3.40 6.67 13.65
CA ASN A 103 2.79 7.41 12.54
C ASN A 103 1.43 6.83 12.18
N VAL A 104 0.37 7.38 12.78
CA VAL A 104 -1.03 6.98 12.55
C VAL A 104 -1.77 7.95 11.62
N ALA A 105 -1.19 9.11 11.33
CA ALA A 105 -1.80 10.15 10.51
C ALA A 105 -2.37 9.59 9.20
N GLY A 106 -3.58 9.99 8.86
CA GLY A 106 -4.26 9.52 7.66
C GLY A 106 -5.61 10.17 7.43
N ILE A 107 -5.97 10.27 6.17
CA ILE A 107 -7.30 10.73 5.71
C ILE A 107 -7.94 9.65 4.83
N SER A 108 -9.24 9.76 4.61
CA SER A 108 -9.98 8.90 3.69
C SER A 108 -10.92 9.74 2.84
N ARG A 109 -10.77 9.60 1.52
CA ARG A 109 -11.68 10.19 0.54
C ARG A 109 -12.23 9.09 -0.36
N PRO A 110 -13.40 9.26 -0.97
CA PRO A 110 -13.88 8.34 -1.99
C PRO A 110 -12.93 8.35 -3.19
N THR A 111 -12.05 7.36 -3.25
CA THR A 111 -11.04 7.20 -4.30
C THR A 111 -11.03 5.76 -4.82
N GLY A 112 -12.20 5.15 -4.94
CA GLY A 112 -12.32 3.85 -5.59
C GLY A 112 -11.73 3.88 -7.00
N PHE A 113 -11.58 2.73 -7.63
CA PHE A 113 -10.96 2.59 -8.95
C PHE A 113 -11.58 3.55 -9.98
N ASP A 114 -12.90 3.68 -9.93
CA ASP A 114 -13.74 4.53 -10.79
C ASP A 114 -14.13 5.87 -10.17
N GLN A 115 -13.72 6.16 -8.93
CA GLN A 115 -14.17 7.30 -8.15
C GLN A 115 -13.03 8.25 -7.75
N GLY A 116 -13.43 9.46 -7.38
CA GLY A 116 -12.53 10.50 -6.93
C GLY A 116 -11.85 11.24 -8.09
N ASP A 117 -11.67 12.54 -7.91
CA ASP A 117 -10.87 13.38 -8.79
C ASP A 117 -9.37 13.28 -8.45
N GLU A 118 -8.56 13.99 -9.20
CA GLU A 118 -7.11 13.99 -9.02
C GLU A 118 -6.69 14.57 -7.67
N ASP A 119 -7.41 15.58 -7.16
CA ASP A 119 -7.14 16.17 -5.84
C ASP A 119 -7.39 15.17 -4.71
N ALA A 120 -8.48 14.41 -4.79
CA ALA A 120 -8.78 13.37 -3.81
C ALA A 120 -7.69 12.28 -3.78
N TRP A 121 -7.25 11.81 -4.96
CA TRP A 121 -6.18 10.83 -5.07
C TRP A 121 -4.84 11.36 -4.55
N THR A 122 -4.45 12.57 -4.98
CA THR A 122 -3.22 13.23 -4.56
C THR A 122 -3.20 13.46 -3.05
N SER A 123 -4.29 13.97 -2.48
CA SER A 123 -4.38 14.24 -1.04
C SER A 123 -4.21 12.96 -0.21
N VAL A 124 -4.87 11.86 -0.59
CA VAL A 124 -4.73 10.59 0.13
C VAL A 124 -3.31 10.03 0.02
N LEU A 125 -2.74 9.99 -1.18
CA LEU A 125 -1.37 9.53 -1.40
C LEU A 125 -0.37 10.39 -0.62
N SER A 126 -0.50 11.72 -0.67
CA SER A 126 0.41 12.64 0.00
C SER A 126 0.40 12.47 1.53
N VAL A 127 -0.76 12.37 2.16
CA VAL A 127 -0.81 12.17 3.62
C VAL A 127 -0.23 10.83 4.03
N HIS A 128 -0.57 9.75 3.31
CA HIS A 128 -0.19 8.40 3.73
C HIS A 128 1.22 8.00 3.32
N VAL A 129 1.73 8.47 2.17
CA VAL A 129 3.06 8.11 1.65
C VAL A 129 4.07 9.22 1.90
N ASP A 130 3.85 10.43 1.34
CA ASP A 130 4.82 11.53 1.52
C ASP A 130 4.89 11.96 2.98
N GLY A 131 3.74 12.01 3.68
CA GLY A 131 3.73 12.31 5.12
C GLY A 131 4.52 11.30 5.95
N TYR A 132 4.43 10.01 5.63
CA TYR A 132 5.25 8.99 6.30
C TYR A 132 6.73 9.13 5.92
N LEU A 133 7.06 9.40 4.66
CA LEU A 133 8.44 9.66 4.22
C LEU A 133 9.03 10.89 4.91
N ASN A 134 8.27 11.97 5.11
CA ASN A 134 8.71 13.15 5.85
C ASN A 134 9.04 12.80 7.32
N VAL A 135 8.17 12.03 7.97
CA VAL A 135 8.42 11.54 9.33
C VAL A 135 9.71 10.69 9.38
N LEU A 136 9.90 9.77 8.45
CA LEU A 136 11.10 8.93 8.39
C LEU A 136 12.37 9.75 8.15
N ARG A 137 12.35 10.71 7.22
CA ARG A 137 13.49 11.58 6.89
C ARG A 137 13.92 12.44 8.06
N SER A 138 12.99 12.90 8.89
CA SER A 138 13.32 13.70 10.08
C SER A 138 13.70 12.82 11.30
N ALA A 139 13.06 11.67 11.50
CA ALA A 139 13.30 10.82 12.67
C ALA A 139 14.58 9.99 12.58
N LEU A 140 14.85 9.37 11.42
CA LEU A 140 15.96 8.42 11.28
C LEU A 140 17.34 9.04 11.55
N PRO A 141 17.71 10.24 11.06
CA PRO A 141 18.97 10.86 11.39
C PRO A 141 19.16 11.07 12.90
N ILE A 142 18.11 11.54 13.59
CA ILE A 142 18.09 11.75 15.03
C ILE A 142 18.32 10.44 15.77
N MET A 143 17.57 9.42 15.43
CA MET A 143 17.63 8.09 16.06
C MET A 143 18.96 7.38 15.76
N THR A 144 19.51 7.56 14.54
CA THR A 144 20.83 7.04 14.16
C THR A 144 21.92 7.66 15.01
N ALA A 145 21.92 8.98 15.16
CA ALA A 145 22.88 9.69 16.00
C ALA A 145 22.76 9.27 17.48
N ALA A 146 21.56 8.98 17.96
CA ALA A 146 21.31 8.48 19.31
C ALA A 146 21.64 6.99 19.49
N GLY A 147 21.82 6.22 18.40
CA GLY A 147 22.02 4.77 18.43
C GLY A 147 20.80 3.98 18.93
N ARG A 148 19.62 4.60 18.93
CA ARG A 148 18.35 3.99 19.37
C ARG A 148 17.14 4.73 18.80
N GLY A 149 16.06 4.01 18.57
CA GLY A 149 14.79 4.59 18.11
C GLY A 149 13.78 3.53 17.72
N ARG A 150 12.50 3.86 17.83
CA ARG A 150 11.38 3.00 17.46
C ARG A 150 10.46 3.75 16.52
N ILE A 151 10.28 3.22 15.32
CA ILE A 151 9.34 3.78 14.35
C ILE A 151 8.26 2.74 14.10
N LEU A 152 7.02 3.14 14.34
CA LEU A 152 5.83 2.34 14.05
C LEU A 152 4.96 3.07 13.03
N GLY A 153 4.94 2.59 11.78
CA GLY A 153 4.01 3.04 10.75
C GLY A 153 2.65 2.40 10.91
N VAL A 154 1.67 2.87 10.12
CA VAL A 154 0.34 2.24 10.03
C VAL A 154 0.01 1.94 8.60
N THR A 155 -0.18 0.65 8.30
CA THR A 155 -0.71 0.13 7.04
C THR A 155 -2.18 -0.30 7.21
N SER A 156 -2.72 -1.16 6.36
CA SER A 156 -4.11 -1.61 6.41
C SER A 156 -4.30 -2.88 5.61
N GLY A 157 -5.23 -3.74 6.02
CA GLY A 157 -5.70 -4.87 5.24
C GLY A 157 -6.18 -4.50 3.84
N SER A 158 -6.67 -3.27 3.63
CA SER A 158 -7.03 -2.75 2.30
C SER A 158 -5.83 -2.67 1.33
N GLY A 159 -4.59 -2.72 1.82
CA GLY A 159 -3.38 -2.74 0.99
C GLY A 159 -3.08 -4.09 0.35
N TRP A 160 -3.72 -5.17 0.78
CA TRP A 160 -3.46 -6.51 0.23
C TRP A 160 -4.71 -7.37 0.03
N ARG A 161 -5.88 -6.95 0.52
CA ARG A 161 -7.14 -7.60 0.18
C ARG A 161 -7.66 -7.06 -1.15
N PRO A 162 -8.43 -7.86 -1.89
CA PRO A 162 -9.19 -7.34 -3.01
C PRO A 162 -10.22 -6.33 -2.49
N ALA A 163 -9.94 -5.04 -2.62
CA ALA A 163 -10.79 -3.96 -2.15
C ALA A 163 -10.76 -2.76 -3.10
N ASN A 164 -11.92 -2.21 -3.41
CA ASN A 164 -12.02 -0.99 -4.22
C ASN A 164 -11.83 0.27 -3.34
N ALA A 165 -10.67 0.40 -2.71
CA ALA A 165 -10.33 1.57 -1.89
C ALA A 165 -9.28 2.51 -2.55
N GLY A 166 -8.96 2.28 -3.82
CA GLY A 166 -8.19 3.15 -4.71
C GLY A 166 -6.91 3.69 -4.10
N ALA A 167 -6.81 5.02 -3.98
CA ALA A 167 -5.61 5.70 -3.46
C ALA A 167 -5.20 5.20 -2.07
N TYR A 168 -6.17 4.94 -1.20
CA TYR A 168 -5.90 4.43 0.14
C TYR A 168 -5.25 3.04 0.09
N SER A 169 -5.77 2.13 -0.72
CA SER A 169 -5.21 0.79 -0.90
C SER A 169 -3.79 0.83 -1.48
N CYS A 170 -3.59 1.61 -2.54
CA CYS A 170 -2.27 1.81 -3.16
C CYS A 170 -1.25 2.38 -2.15
N ALA A 171 -1.64 3.42 -1.41
CA ALA A 171 -0.79 4.04 -0.39
C ALA A 171 -0.40 3.05 0.71
N LYS A 172 -1.37 2.30 1.26
CA LYS A 172 -1.13 1.34 2.35
C LYS A 172 -0.27 0.17 1.90
N ARG A 173 -0.37 -0.25 0.64
CA ARG A 173 0.51 -1.27 0.08
C ARG A 173 1.93 -0.74 -0.18
N ALA A 174 2.07 0.50 -0.64
CA ALA A 174 3.38 1.14 -0.79
C ALA A 174 4.08 1.34 0.56
N VAL A 175 3.35 1.78 1.61
CA VAL A 175 3.86 1.89 2.99
C VAL A 175 4.28 0.53 3.54
N ALA A 176 3.53 -0.53 3.24
CA ALA A 176 3.91 -1.89 3.63
C ALA A 176 5.25 -2.28 2.97
N ALA A 177 5.39 -2.07 1.67
CA ALA A 177 6.63 -2.36 0.94
C ALA A 177 7.82 -1.56 1.47
N LEU A 178 7.64 -0.27 1.74
CA LEU A 178 8.65 0.59 2.37
C LEU A 178 9.06 0.04 3.74
N THR A 179 8.11 -0.38 4.58
CA THR A 179 8.38 -0.93 5.91
C THR A 179 9.24 -2.19 5.84
N TRP A 180 8.90 -3.15 4.97
CA TRP A 180 9.68 -4.37 4.79
C TRP A 180 11.11 -4.10 4.29
N GLN A 181 11.28 -3.11 3.43
CA GLN A 181 12.59 -2.77 2.87
C GLN A 181 13.45 -1.99 3.87
N LEU A 182 12.89 -0.93 4.45
CA LEU A 182 13.60 -0.06 5.37
C LEU A 182 13.98 -0.79 6.66
N GLY A 183 13.10 -1.65 7.17
CA GLY A 183 13.36 -2.42 8.39
C GLY A 183 14.53 -3.40 8.26
N LYS A 184 14.87 -3.84 7.05
CA LYS A 184 16.04 -4.72 6.79
C LYS A 184 17.37 -3.99 6.84
N VAL A 185 17.37 -2.68 6.60
CA VAL A 185 18.56 -1.82 6.52
C VAL A 185 18.53 -0.70 7.55
N ALA A 186 17.61 -0.78 8.53
CA ALA A 186 17.51 0.21 9.59
C ALA A 186 18.83 0.36 10.35
N PRO A 187 19.18 1.57 10.82
CA PRO A 187 20.40 1.80 11.59
C PRO A 187 20.48 0.92 12.83
N ALA A 188 21.68 0.62 13.27
CA ALA A 188 21.88 -0.17 14.49
C ALA A 188 21.17 0.48 15.70
N GLY A 189 20.41 -0.32 16.45
CA GLY A 189 19.60 0.14 17.58
C GLY A 189 18.26 0.80 17.21
N VAL A 190 17.99 1.02 15.92
CA VAL A 190 16.72 1.56 15.43
C VAL A 190 15.87 0.45 14.81
N THR A 191 14.57 0.46 15.06
CA THR A 191 13.64 -0.48 14.43
C THR A 191 12.52 0.26 13.69
N VAL A 192 12.13 -0.29 12.54
CA VAL A 192 11.04 0.23 11.71
C VAL A 192 10.04 -0.89 11.46
N ASN A 193 8.85 -0.76 12.04
CA ASN A 193 7.76 -1.73 11.91
C ASN A 193 6.45 -1.02 11.52
N ALA A 194 5.39 -1.78 11.25
CA ALA A 194 4.08 -1.20 11.05
C ALA A 194 2.97 -2.03 11.71
N LEU A 195 1.92 -1.33 12.15
CA LEU A 195 0.66 -1.90 12.60
C LEU A 195 -0.34 -1.92 11.44
N SER A 196 -1.04 -3.03 11.26
CA SER A 196 -2.21 -3.16 10.38
C SER A 196 -3.47 -3.30 11.23
N PRO A 197 -4.11 -2.21 11.61
CA PRO A 197 -5.22 -2.26 12.56
C PRO A 197 -6.57 -2.52 11.88
N ILE A 198 -7.48 -3.11 12.66
CA ILE A 198 -8.93 -3.08 12.40
C ILE A 198 -9.64 -2.52 13.63
N ALA A 199 -10.42 -1.46 13.46
CA ALA A 199 -11.28 -0.89 14.50
C ALA A 199 -12.40 -0.06 13.89
N ALA A 200 -13.49 0.12 14.67
CA ALA A 200 -14.62 0.97 14.33
C ALA A 200 -14.26 2.46 14.46
N THR A 201 -13.36 2.94 13.60
CA THR A 201 -12.97 4.35 13.55
C THR A 201 -13.96 5.19 12.74
N ARG A 202 -13.91 6.52 12.89
CA ARG A 202 -14.66 7.45 12.02
C ARG A 202 -14.39 7.19 10.53
N MET A 203 -13.15 6.84 10.18
CA MET A 203 -12.73 6.53 8.80
C MET A 203 -13.44 5.29 8.26
N VAL A 204 -13.50 4.20 9.03
CA VAL A 204 -14.17 2.95 8.63
C VAL A 204 -15.68 3.16 8.55
N THR A 205 -16.27 3.81 9.53
CA THR A 205 -17.73 4.03 9.57
C THR A 205 -18.21 4.98 8.47
N SER A 206 -17.43 5.99 8.09
CA SER A 206 -17.76 6.87 6.95
C SER A 206 -17.61 6.14 5.62
N GLY A 207 -16.56 5.34 5.43
CA GLY A 207 -16.34 4.54 4.22
C GLY A 207 -17.48 3.54 3.97
N LEU A 208 -17.89 2.81 5.00
CA LEU A 208 -19.03 1.86 4.91
C LEU A 208 -20.37 2.56 4.59
N ARG A 209 -20.59 3.76 5.12
CA ARG A 209 -21.79 4.56 4.80
C ARG A 209 -21.79 5.06 3.36
N SER A 210 -20.66 5.48 2.84
CA SER A 210 -20.53 5.95 1.46
C SER A 210 -20.75 4.84 0.44
N GLN A 211 -20.29 3.63 0.70
CA GLN A 211 -20.55 2.45 -0.13
C GLN A 211 -22.03 2.11 -0.21
N ASN A 212 -22.78 2.24 0.89
CA ASN A 212 -24.23 2.03 0.90
C ASN A 212 -25.00 3.05 0.08
N GLN A 213 -24.55 4.31 0.05
CA GLN A 213 -25.22 5.36 -0.73
C GLN A 213 -24.99 5.19 -2.23
N ALA A 214 -23.82 4.70 -2.64
CA ALA A 214 -23.50 4.44 -4.04
C ALA A 214 -24.22 3.18 -4.59
N GLY A 215 -24.39 2.13 -3.78
CA GLY A 215 -25.12 0.91 -4.16
C GLY A 215 -26.64 1.03 -4.17
N GLY A 216 -27.18 2.08 -3.56
CA GLY A 216 -28.64 2.27 -3.40
C GLY A 216 -29.39 2.74 -4.65
N SER A 217 -28.71 3.08 -5.75
CA SER A 217 -29.39 3.62 -6.94
C SER A 217 -29.70 2.59 -8.03
N GLN A 218 -29.25 1.35 -7.95
CA GLN A 218 -29.46 0.37 -9.04
C GLN A 218 -30.24 -0.91 -8.70
N ASN A 219 -30.61 -1.18 -7.45
CA ASN A 219 -31.40 -2.37 -7.13
C ASN A 219 -32.66 -2.06 -6.28
N GLN A 220 -33.63 -1.39 -6.88
CA GLN A 220 -35.01 -1.32 -6.35
C GLN A 220 -35.85 -2.50 -6.85
N ALA A 221 -35.45 -3.72 -6.58
CA ALA A 221 -36.33 -4.87 -6.67
C ALA A 221 -35.91 -5.95 -5.67
N GLY A 222 -36.36 -5.81 -4.43
CA GLY A 222 -36.41 -6.89 -3.44
C GLY A 222 -35.15 -7.17 -2.66
N GLY A 223 -34.88 -6.41 -1.57
CA GLY A 223 -33.84 -6.79 -0.60
C GLY A 223 -33.32 -5.70 0.33
N SER A 224 -33.83 -4.49 0.31
CA SER A 224 -33.18 -3.31 0.92
C SER A 224 -33.21 -3.21 2.46
N GLN A 225 -33.90 -4.07 3.19
CA GLN A 225 -33.94 -4.02 4.67
C GLN A 225 -32.85 -4.84 5.36
N ASN A 226 -32.30 -5.87 4.70
CA ASN A 226 -31.27 -6.73 5.31
C ASN A 226 -29.86 -6.16 5.20
N GLN A 227 -29.52 -5.36 4.19
CA GLN A 227 -28.17 -4.80 4.02
C GLN A 227 -27.85 -3.71 5.05
N ALA A 228 -28.78 -2.79 5.30
CA ALA A 228 -28.59 -1.75 6.32
C ALA A 228 -28.45 -2.33 7.73
N GLY A 229 -29.17 -3.40 8.04
CA GLY A 229 -29.07 -4.16 9.30
C GLY A 229 -27.73 -4.90 9.40
N GLY A 230 -27.24 -5.49 8.32
CA GLY A 230 -25.97 -6.22 8.28
C GLY A 230 -24.75 -5.32 8.54
N ILE A 231 -24.70 -4.14 7.93
CA ILE A 231 -23.60 -3.18 8.15
C ILE A 231 -23.62 -2.61 9.57
N SER A 232 -24.80 -2.33 10.12
CA SER A 232 -24.91 -1.87 11.51
C SER A 232 -24.40 -2.91 12.50
N LEU A 233 -24.70 -4.19 12.27
CA LEU A 233 -24.19 -5.31 13.08
C LEU A 233 -22.68 -5.51 12.87
N ALA A 234 -22.17 -5.34 11.66
CA ALA A 234 -20.76 -5.45 11.34
C ALA A 234 -19.94 -4.37 12.05
N ILE A 235 -20.39 -3.11 12.02
CA ILE A 235 -19.75 -2.01 12.75
C ILE A 235 -19.79 -2.26 14.26
N ALA A 236 -20.92 -2.73 14.80
CA ALA A 236 -21.07 -3.05 16.21
C ALA A 236 -20.17 -4.22 16.67
N ALA A 237 -19.82 -5.12 15.75
CA ALA A 237 -18.92 -6.24 16.03
C ALA A 237 -17.43 -5.88 15.90
N MET A 238 -17.09 -4.72 15.33
CA MET A 238 -15.71 -4.26 15.25
C MET A 238 -15.20 -3.82 16.64
N PRO A 239 -13.91 -4.06 16.92
CA PRO A 239 -13.30 -3.52 18.15
C PRO A 239 -13.29 -2.00 18.12
N SER A 240 -13.38 -1.39 19.31
CA SER A 240 -13.21 0.05 19.44
C SER A 240 -11.73 0.45 19.27
N PRO A 241 -11.43 1.71 18.90
CA PRO A 241 -10.05 2.18 18.78
C PRO A 241 -9.23 2.00 20.06
N GLU A 242 -9.86 2.12 21.25
CA GLU A 242 -9.23 2.00 22.57
C GLU A 242 -8.62 0.61 22.77
N GLN A 243 -9.18 -0.43 22.16
CA GLN A 243 -8.66 -1.80 22.24
C GLN A 243 -7.30 -1.97 21.52
N LEU A 244 -6.96 -1.06 20.61
CA LEU A 244 -5.68 -1.06 19.91
C LEU A 244 -4.58 -0.27 20.62
N GLY A 245 -4.93 0.54 21.61
CA GLY A 245 -3.98 1.34 22.37
C GLY A 245 -2.82 0.52 22.95
N PRO A 246 -3.06 -0.53 23.74
CA PRO A 246 -2.01 -1.36 24.32
C PRO A 246 -1.10 -2.04 23.30
N VAL A 247 -1.68 -2.54 22.20
CA VAL A 247 -0.91 -3.15 21.10
C VAL A 247 0.00 -2.12 20.44
N GLY A 248 -0.53 -0.95 20.09
CA GLY A 248 0.27 0.11 19.46
C GLY A 248 1.38 0.62 20.37
N ALA A 249 1.11 0.77 21.67
CA ALA A 249 2.13 1.14 22.65
C ALA A 249 3.24 0.07 22.76
N TYR A 250 2.90 -1.22 22.79
CA TYR A 250 3.85 -2.32 22.79
C TYR A 250 4.72 -2.33 21.54
N LEU A 251 4.12 -2.27 20.33
CA LEU A 251 4.85 -2.31 19.07
C LEU A 251 5.77 -1.10 18.86
N GLY A 252 5.44 0.05 19.46
CA GLY A 252 6.25 1.27 19.45
C GLY A 252 7.25 1.38 20.61
N SER A 253 7.44 0.34 21.42
CA SER A 253 8.27 0.35 22.64
C SER A 253 9.54 -0.48 22.51
N ASP A 254 10.41 -0.37 23.52
CA ASP A 254 11.62 -1.19 23.64
C ASP A 254 11.32 -2.69 23.84
N ALA A 255 10.14 -3.06 24.31
CA ALA A 255 9.72 -4.45 24.41
C ALA A 255 9.66 -5.13 23.04
N PHE A 256 9.40 -4.37 21.96
CA PHE A 256 9.37 -4.87 20.58
C PHE A 256 10.67 -4.59 19.80
N SER A 257 11.75 -4.18 20.46
CA SER A 257 13.03 -3.83 19.83
C SER A 257 13.75 -4.99 19.14
N TRP A 258 13.33 -6.21 19.39
CA TRP A 258 13.85 -7.41 18.73
C TRP A 258 13.36 -7.58 17.28
N SER A 259 12.38 -6.77 16.86
CA SER A 259 11.73 -6.86 15.54
C SER A 259 11.98 -5.61 14.73
N SER A 260 12.36 -5.77 13.45
CA SER A 260 12.42 -4.69 12.47
C SER A 260 12.00 -5.21 11.09
N GLY A 261 11.26 -4.41 10.35
CA GLY A 261 10.73 -4.76 9.04
C GLY A 261 9.49 -5.66 9.09
N ASN A 262 8.78 -5.70 10.22
CA ASN A 262 7.58 -6.51 10.35
C ASN A 262 6.31 -5.66 10.35
N ILE A 263 5.26 -6.22 9.78
CA ILE A 263 3.90 -5.67 9.84
C ILE A 263 3.08 -6.61 10.72
N ILE A 264 2.47 -6.05 11.76
CA ILE A 264 1.64 -6.82 12.68
C ILE A 264 0.18 -6.39 12.51
N PHE A 265 -0.66 -7.32 12.10
CA PHE A 265 -2.11 -7.15 12.14
C PHE A 265 -2.60 -7.19 13.58
N SER A 266 -3.58 -6.35 13.92
CA SER A 266 -4.29 -6.45 15.19
C SER A 266 -5.71 -5.91 15.10
N ASN A 267 -6.58 -6.54 15.88
CA ASN A 267 -7.92 -6.08 16.22
C ASN A 267 -8.08 -5.76 17.73
N GLY A 268 -6.96 -5.63 18.45
CA GLY A 268 -6.94 -5.37 19.90
C GLY A 268 -7.09 -6.61 20.79
N SER A 269 -7.36 -7.78 20.22
CA SER A 269 -7.43 -9.07 20.93
C SER A 269 -6.69 -10.20 20.19
N GLU A 270 -6.15 -9.88 19.03
CA GLU A 270 -5.41 -10.79 18.16
C GLU A 270 -4.21 -10.06 17.56
N LEU A 271 -3.10 -10.78 17.38
CA LEU A 271 -1.92 -10.35 16.64
C LEU A 271 -1.59 -11.39 15.57
N ALA A 272 -1.24 -10.92 14.38
CA ALA A 272 -0.76 -11.77 13.31
C ALA A 272 0.32 -11.07 12.48
N PRO A 273 1.50 -11.65 12.27
CA PRO A 273 2.47 -11.14 11.31
C PRO A 273 1.88 -11.18 9.90
N VAL A 274 2.01 -10.07 9.17
CA VAL A 274 1.64 -9.98 7.75
C VAL A 274 2.89 -10.15 6.92
N LEU A 275 2.93 -11.24 6.16
CA LEU A 275 4.08 -11.59 5.34
C LEU A 275 4.15 -10.73 4.09
N PRO A 276 5.37 -10.38 3.64
CA PRO A 276 5.58 -9.75 2.34
C PRO A 276 5.20 -10.70 1.21
N PRO A 277 5.00 -10.19 -0.02
CA PRO A 277 4.78 -11.02 -1.20
C PRO A 277 5.90 -12.07 -1.36
N ARG A 278 5.51 -13.34 -1.51
CA ARG A 278 6.43 -14.47 -1.73
C ARG A 278 6.32 -14.94 -3.16
N LEU A 279 7.42 -15.43 -3.71
CA LEU A 279 7.39 -16.13 -5.00
C LEU A 279 6.64 -17.45 -4.82
N LEU A 280 5.49 -17.58 -5.48
CA LEU A 280 4.67 -18.79 -5.45
C LEU A 280 5.08 -19.77 -6.53
N GLU A 281 5.41 -19.23 -7.71
CA GLU A 281 5.79 -20.00 -8.87
C GLU A 281 6.79 -19.22 -9.71
N ALA A 282 7.73 -19.92 -10.35
CA ALA A 282 8.66 -19.35 -11.30
C ALA A 282 8.99 -20.35 -12.39
N ALA A 283 9.01 -19.88 -13.64
CA ALA A 283 9.35 -20.71 -14.76
C ALA A 283 10.34 -20.02 -15.69
N ARG A 284 11.32 -20.77 -16.18
CA ARG A 284 12.24 -20.27 -17.21
C ARG A 284 11.53 -20.15 -18.53
N ILE A 285 11.81 -19.07 -19.22
CA ILE A 285 11.30 -18.79 -20.55
C ILE A 285 12.44 -19.04 -21.55
N THR A 286 12.31 -20.11 -22.31
CA THR A 286 13.30 -20.49 -23.32
C THR A 286 12.89 -20.00 -24.73
N ASP A 287 11.60 -19.87 -24.97
CA ASP A 287 11.03 -19.43 -26.23
C ASP A 287 9.56 -19.00 -26.05
N VAL A 288 8.93 -18.53 -27.12
CA VAL A 288 7.54 -18.06 -27.11
C VAL A 288 6.52 -19.16 -26.78
N ALA A 289 6.80 -20.42 -27.16
CA ALA A 289 5.91 -21.53 -26.84
C ALA A 289 5.98 -21.90 -25.34
N ALA A 290 7.18 -21.83 -24.75
CA ALA A 290 7.36 -21.99 -23.32
C ALA A 290 6.62 -20.89 -22.55
N LEU A 291 6.67 -19.64 -23.01
CA LEU A 291 5.92 -18.53 -22.42
C LEU A 291 4.41 -18.80 -22.40
N ALA A 292 3.84 -19.25 -23.52
CA ALA A 292 2.42 -19.59 -23.61
C ALA A 292 2.05 -20.68 -22.58
N HIS A 293 2.81 -21.77 -22.53
CA HIS A 293 2.56 -22.85 -21.57
C HIS A 293 2.63 -22.37 -20.12
N VAL A 294 3.60 -21.52 -19.79
CA VAL A 294 3.76 -20.95 -18.44
C VAL A 294 2.55 -20.13 -18.05
N LEU A 295 2.09 -19.24 -18.93
CA LEU A 295 0.97 -18.32 -18.63
C LEU A 295 -0.40 -19.00 -18.69
N ASP A 296 -0.57 -20.05 -19.49
CA ASP A 296 -1.85 -20.75 -19.61
C ASP A 296 -2.03 -21.88 -18.59
N THR A 297 -0.94 -22.41 -18.07
CA THR A 297 -0.98 -23.63 -17.25
C THR A 297 -0.30 -23.47 -15.90
N VAL A 298 0.95 -22.98 -15.88
CA VAL A 298 1.77 -22.98 -14.66
C VAL A 298 1.33 -21.87 -13.70
N ILE A 299 1.27 -20.66 -14.17
CA ILE A 299 0.90 -19.49 -13.35
C ILE A 299 -0.55 -19.60 -12.84
N PRO A 300 -1.57 -19.92 -13.66
CA PRO A 300 -2.94 -20.06 -13.16
C PRO A 300 -3.09 -21.14 -12.09
N ALA A 301 -2.37 -22.26 -12.21
CA ALA A 301 -2.40 -23.33 -11.22
C ALA A 301 -1.94 -22.89 -9.82
N ALA A 302 -1.04 -21.91 -9.74
CA ALA A 302 -0.61 -21.32 -8.48
C ALA A 302 -1.47 -20.11 -8.06
N PHE A 303 -1.91 -19.28 -9.03
CA PHE A 303 -2.66 -18.04 -8.78
C PHE A 303 -4.06 -18.29 -8.22
N VAL A 304 -4.85 -19.14 -8.85
CA VAL A 304 -6.25 -19.37 -8.46
C VAL A 304 -6.39 -19.84 -7.01
N PRO A 305 -5.62 -20.83 -6.52
CA PRO A 305 -5.67 -21.22 -5.11
C PRO A 305 -5.23 -20.12 -4.15
N ALA A 306 -4.20 -19.33 -4.52
CA ALA A 306 -3.69 -18.25 -3.69
C ALA A 306 -4.72 -17.12 -3.53
N GLU A 307 -5.40 -16.73 -4.62
CA GLU A 307 -6.48 -15.73 -4.58
C GLU A 307 -7.67 -16.22 -3.79
N ALA A 308 -8.10 -17.47 -3.97
CA ALA A 308 -9.19 -18.07 -3.21
C ALA A 308 -8.90 -18.11 -1.70
N ALA A 309 -7.67 -18.44 -1.31
CA ALA A 309 -7.26 -18.43 0.09
C ALA A 309 -7.24 -17.02 0.69
N GLN A 310 -6.87 -16.01 -0.09
CA GLN A 310 -6.76 -14.63 0.39
C GLN A 310 -8.09 -13.88 0.39
N ALA A 311 -9.02 -14.23 -0.49
CA ALA A 311 -10.34 -13.60 -0.56
C ALA A 311 -11.17 -13.83 0.72
N THR A 312 -10.86 -14.85 1.51
CA THR A 312 -11.63 -15.20 2.71
C THR A 312 -11.44 -14.26 3.88
N ASN A 313 -10.26 -13.69 4.09
CA ASN A 313 -10.04 -12.64 5.08
C ASN A 313 -8.65 -11.99 4.95
N GLY A 314 -8.55 -10.73 5.33
CA GLY A 314 -7.26 -10.03 5.48
C GLY A 314 -6.62 -10.30 6.84
N ALA A 315 -7.27 -11.07 7.70
CA ALA A 315 -6.84 -11.54 8.99
C ALA A 315 -7.25 -12.99 9.15
N SER A 316 -6.61 -13.72 10.04
CA SER A 316 -6.96 -15.10 10.35
C SER A 316 -8.33 -15.26 11.01
N ASN A 317 -8.95 -14.17 11.44
CA ASN A 317 -10.25 -14.16 12.09
C ASN A 317 -11.40 -14.03 11.08
N SER A 318 -12.04 -15.16 10.76
CA SER A 318 -13.12 -15.26 9.78
C SER A 318 -14.37 -14.41 10.09
N ARG A 319 -14.56 -13.98 11.36
CA ARG A 319 -15.72 -13.11 11.72
C ARG A 319 -15.67 -11.75 11.03
N PHE A 320 -14.50 -11.30 10.55
CA PHE A 320 -14.37 -10.05 9.84
C PHE A 320 -14.52 -10.20 8.32
N ALA A 321 -14.52 -11.39 7.77
CA ALA A 321 -14.67 -11.62 6.33
C ALA A 321 -15.97 -11.01 5.79
N GLY A 322 -17.09 -11.23 6.48
CA GLY A 322 -18.40 -10.69 6.09
C GLY A 322 -18.52 -9.16 6.23
N VAL A 323 -17.64 -8.49 6.98
CA VAL A 323 -17.64 -7.03 7.12
C VAL A 323 -17.25 -6.35 5.80
N PHE A 324 -16.44 -7.01 5.01
CA PHE A 324 -15.88 -6.45 3.78
C PHE A 324 -16.56 -6.98 2.51
N ASP A 325 -17.58 -7.83 2.68
CA ASP A 325 -18.41 -8.40 1.59
C ASP A 325 -17.56 -8.98 0.43
N GLU A 326 -16.47 -9.65 0.78
CA GLU A 326 -15.52 -10.21 -0.17
C GLU A 326 -16.08 -11.53 -0.73
N THR A 327 -16.62 -11.47 -1.94
CA THR A 327 -17.03 -12.66 -2.70
C THR A 327 -15.82 -13.21 -3.47
N ALA A 328 -15.70 -14.54 -3.53
CA ALA A 328 -14.72 -15.16 -4.41
C ALA A 328 -14.95 -14.76 -5.86
N PRO A 329 -13.91 -14.51 -6.65
CA PRO A 329 -14.06 -14.19 -8.07
C PRO A 329 -14.87 -15.27 -8.79
N THR A 330 -15.90 -14.87 -9.51
CA THR A 330 -16.62 -15.77 -10.42
C THR A 330 -15.79 -15.97 -11.69
N ALA A 331 -15.85 -17.17 -12.27
CA ALA A 331 -15.16 -17.44 -13.54
C ALA A 331 -15.62 -16.43 -14.61
N GLU A 332 -14.65 -15.70 -15.15
CA GLU A 332 -14.88 -14.69 -16.18
C GLU A 332 -15.23 -15.36 -17.53
N PRO A 333 -16.08 -14.75 -18.35
CA PRO A 333 -16.32 -15.23 -19.70
C PRO A 333 -15.05 -15.14 -20.56
N ALA A 334 -14.90 -16.08 -21.50
CA ALA A 334 -13.80 -16.09 -22.45
C ALA A 334 -13.63 -14.74 -23.16
N THR A 335 -12.39 -14.23 -23.19
CA THR A 335 -12.08 -12.90 -23.75
C THR A 335 -11.14 -13.00 -24.94
N SER A 336 -11.42 -12.24 -26.00
CA SER A 336 -10.53 -12.14 -27.17
C SER A 336 -9.35 -11.22 -26.90
N GLY A 337 -8.21 -11.53 -27.52
CA GLY A 337 -7.03 -10.68 -27.49
C GLY A 337 -7.27 -9.29 -28.08
N ALA A 338 -6.47 -8.31 -27.65
CA ALA A 338 -6.52 -6.95 -28.18
C ALA A 338 -6.08 -6.91 -29.67
N ARG A 339 -6.66 -6.02 -30.44
CA ARG A 339 -6.28 -5.75 -31.85
C ARG A 339 -5.43 -4.48 -31.97
N SER A 340 -5.55 -3.57 -31.02
CA SER A 340 -4.83 -2.29 -31.00
C SER A 340 -4.41 -1.98 -29.57
N CYS A 341 -3.18 -1.51 -29.38
CA CYS A 341 -2.60 -1.23 -28.08
C CYS A 341 -1.91 0.12 -28.09
N LEU A 342 -2.24 0.97 -27.11
CA LEU A 342 -1.51 2.21 -26.84
C LEU A 342 -0.34 1.88 -25.91
N VAL A 343 0.89 2.20 -26.36
CA VAL A 343 2.11 2.07 -25.56
C VAL A 343 2.50 3.44 -25.01
N VAL A 344 2.55 3.52 -23.69
CA VAL A 344 2.84 4.73 -22.91
C VAL A 344 4.19 4.54 -22.22
N THR A 345 5.23 5.19 -22.74
CA THR A 345 6.58 5.08 -22.22
C THR A 345 7.36 6.38 -22.44
N ASP A 346 8.36 6.61 -21.60
CA ASP A 346 9.39 7.66 -21.74
C ASP A 346 10.77 7.09 -22.13
N ASP A 347 10.87 5.78 -22.37
CA ASP A 347 12.09 5.09 -22.82
C ASP A 347 11.86 4.45 -24.19
N PRO A 348 12.54 4.90 -25.25
CA PRO A 348 12.38 4.36 -26.61
C PRO A 348 12.73 2.88 -26.74
N ARG A 349 13.49 2.31 -25.81
CA ARG A 349 13.78 0.86 -25.78
C ARG A 349 12.54 0.07 -25.40
N TRP A 350 11.75 0.55 -24.43
CA TRP A 350 10.46 -0.03 -24.10
C TRP A 350 9.48 0.09 -25.27
N GLU A 351 9.40 1.26 -25.91
CA GLU A 351 8.52 1.43 -27.07
C GLU A 351 8.83 0.42 -28.17
N SER A 352 10.11 0.32 -28.56
CA SER A 352 10.56 -0.61 -29.59
C SER A 352 10.27 -2.07 -29.23
N ALA A 353 10.62 -2.51 -28.03
CA ALA A 353 10.43 -3.90 -27.62
C ALA A 353 8.94 -4.29 -27.52
N LEU A 354 8.14 -3.45 -26.91
CA LEU A 354 6.68 -3.67 -26.76
C LEU A 354 5.98 -3.66 -28.12
N CYS A 355 6.28 -2.68 -28.99
CA CYS A 355 5.66 -2.63 -30.30
C CYS A 355 6.05 -3.82 -31.19
N ASN A 356 7.29 -4.30 -31.14
CA ASN A 356 7.71 -5.49 -31.87
C ASN A 356 6.98 -6.75 -31.38
N ALA A 357 6.89 -6.94 -30.06
CA ALA A 357 6.21 -8.09 -29.47
C ALA A 357 4.68 -8.06 -29.74
N LEU A 358 4.06 -6.90 -29.69
CA LEU A 358 2.64 -6.73 -30.06
C LEU A 358 2.41 -7.02 -31.54
N ALA A 359 3.27 -6.49 -32.42
CA ALA A 359 3.15 -6.71 -33.87
C ALA A 359 3.32 -8.19 -34.27
N SER A 360 4.21 -8.94 -33.58
CA SER A 360 4.39 -10.39 -33.83
C SER A 360 3.12 -11.20 -33.55
N ARG A 361 2.20 -10.63 -32.76
CA ARG A 361 0.90 -11.22 -32.40
C ARG A 361 -0.28 -10.58 -33.12
N GLY A 362 -0.01 -9.75 -34.15
CA GLY A 362 -1.03 -9.09 -34.94
C GLY A 362 -1.73 -7.93 -34.24
N VAL A 363 -1.18 -7.44 -33.11
CA VAL A 363 -1.71 -6.27 -32.39
C VAL A 363 -1.08 -5.00 -32.97
N LYS A 364 -1.91 -4.07 -33.44
CA LYS A 364 -1.45 -2.76 -33.91
C LYS A 364 -0.93 -1.93 -32.75
N CYS A 365 0.35 -1.61 -32.73
CA CYS A 365 0.94 -0.70 -31.76
C CYS A 365 0.65 0.76 -32.14
N VAL A 366 0.20 1.53 -31.18
CA VAL A 366 -0.01 2.97 -31.25
C VAL A 366 0.88 3.61 -30.19
N GLY A 367 1.87 4.39 -30.60
CA GLY A 367 2.68 5.19 -29.69
C GLY A 367 2.04 6.54 -29.43
N ILE A 368 2.43 7.21 -28.35
CA ILE A 368 2.03 8.60 -28.07
C ILE A 368 2.71 9.58 -29.04
N GLY A 369 3.68 9.10 -29.83
CA GLY A 369 4.45 9.91 -30.77
C GLY A 369 5.47 10.81 -30.07
N ALA A 370 5.68 12.01 -30.61
CA ALA A 370 6.62 12.99 -30.06
C ALA A 370 6.10 13.71 -28.80
N ALA A 371 4.85 13.50 -28.41
CA ALA A 371 4.27 14.10 -27.22
C ALA A 371 4.70 13.33 -25.96
N ALA A 372 5.15 14.04 -24.94
CA ALA A 372 5.41 13.40 -23.65
C ALA A 372 4.12 12.79 -23.08
N PRO A 373 4.20 11.62 -22.42
CA PRO A 373 3.04 11.05 -21.75
C PRO A 373 2.49 12.00 -20.68
N ALA A 374 1.18 12.25 -20.71
CA ALA A 374 0.50 13.01 -19.68
C ALA A 374 0.59 12.28 -18.32
N THR A 375 0.52 13.03 -17.24
CA THR A 375 0.63 12.52 -15.87
C THR A 375 -0.58 12.86 -15.00
N ASP A 376 -1.41 13.79 -15.45
CA ASP A 376 -2.66 14.19 -14.80
C ASP A 376 -3.87 13.50 -15.43
N PHE A 377 -4.95 13.38 -14.69
CA PHE A 377 -6.14 12.63 -15.12
C PHE A 377 -6.80 13.20 -16.38
N ALA A 378 -6.84 14.50 -16.51
CA ALA A 378 -7.47 15.16 -17.66
C ALA A 378 -6.62 15.01 -18.91
N GLY A 379 -5.32 15.24 -18.81
CA GLY A 379 -4.37 15.10 -19.91
C GLY A 379 -4.28 13.66 -20.41
N VAL A 380 -4.24 12.68 -19.51
CA VAL A 380 -4.25 11.25 -19.86
C VAL A 380 -5.52 10.86 -20.60
N SER A 381 -6.69 11.28 -20.09
CA SER A 381 -7.96 11.01 -20.77
C SER A 381 -8.02 11.62 -22.17
N ALA A 382 -7.49 12.84 -22.33
CA ALA A 382 -7.41 13.51 -23.62
C ALA A 382 -6.46 12.78 -24.59
N GLN A 383 -5.27 12.36 -24.13
CA GLN A 383 -4.29 11.64 -24.96
C GLN A 383 -4.83 10.27 -25.38
N LEU A 384 -5.42 9.50 -24.47
CA LEU A 384 -6.04 8.21 -24.80
C LEU A 384 -7.19 8.39 -25.81
N GLY A 385 -8.06 9.37 -25.58
CA GLY A 385 -9.17 9.66 -26.49
C GLY A 385 -8.69 10.08 -27.87
N GLN A 386 -7.61 10.85 -28.00
CA GLN A 386 -7.01 11.21 -29.28
C GLN A 386 -6.41 9.97 -29.97
N ALA A 387 -5.62 9.18 -29.26
CA ALA A 387 -5.04 7.93 -29.80
C ALA A 387 -6.13 6.96 -30.29
N ALA A 388 -7.24 6.84 -29.56
CA ALA A 388 -8.36 6.00 -29.96
C ALA A 388 -9.05 6.50 -31.23
N ARG A 389 -9.22 7.82 -31.41
CA ARG A 389 -9.77 8.38 -32.66
C ARG A 389 -8.85 8.12 -33.84
N ASP A 390 -7.54 8.34 -33.70
CA ASP A 390 -6.55 8.22 -34.77
C ASP A 390 -6.33 6.76 -35.17
N ALA A 391 -6.47 5.83 -34.25
CA ALA A 391 -6.29 4.41 -34.50
C ALA A 391 -7.57 3.69 -34.97
N GLY A 392 -8.74 4.31 -34.82
CA GLY A 392 -10.04 3.65 -35.06
C GLY A 392 -10.47 2.76 -33.88
N GLY A 393 -9.96 3.01 -32.71
CA GLY A 393 -10.22 2.31 -31.44
C GLY A 393 -8.93 1.81 -30.79
N ILE A 394 -8.95 1.70 -29.47
CA ILE A 394 -7.89 1.13 -28.64
C ILE A 394 -8.51 0.04 -27.77
N ASP A 395 -7.91 -1.14 -27.74
CA ASP A 395 -8.33 -2.31 -26.97
C ASP A 395 -7.40 -2.61 -25.79
N ALA A 396 -6.21 -1.99 -25.79
CA ALA A 396 -5.25 -2.17 -24.70
C ALA A 396 -4.42 -0.91 -24.43
N VAL A 397 -3.95 -0.78 -23.21
CA VAL A 397 -2.98 0.24 -22.77
C VAL A 397 -1.84 -0.45 -22.04
N VAL A 398 -0.61 -0.17 -22.43
CA VAL A 398 0.60 -0.62 -21.74
C VAL A 398 1.33 0.60 -21.20
N VAL A 399 1.52 0.65 -19.90
CA VAL A 399 2.24 1.71 -19.20
C VAL A 399 3.59 1.17 -18.74
N ALA A 400 4.68 1.63 -19.38
CA ALA A 400 6.05 1.22 -19.07
C ALA A 400 6.93 2.48 -18.89
N ARG A 401 6.69 3.23 -17.82
CA ARG A 401 7.39 4.49 -17.55
C ARG A 401 8.56 4.26 -16.62
N ALA A 402 9.67 4.93 -16.89
CA ALA A 402 10.82 4.94 -16.01
C ALA A 402 10.41 5.44 -14.60
N GLY A 403 10.94 4.80 -13.57
CA GLY A 403 10.89 5.33 -12.22
C GLY A 403 11.76 6.58 -12.11
N THR A 404 11.49 7.42 -11.12
CA THR A 404 12.41 8.51 -10.76
C THR A 404 13.75 7.86 -10.35
N ARG A 405 14.74 7.89 -11.23
CA ARG A 405 16.11 7.53 -10.86
C ARG A 405 16.65 8.70 -10.04
N SER A 406 16.66 8.55 -8.73
CA SER A 406 17.59 9.31 -7.92
C SER A 406 18.99 8.86 -8.32
N GLY A 407 19.80 9.77 -8.82
CA GLY A 407 21.21 9.52 -9.05
C GLY A 407 21.92 9.46 -7.70
N SER A 408 21.70 8.36 -6.93
CA SER A 408 22.40 8.19 -5.67
C SER A 408 23.90 8.07 -5.96
N SER A 409 24.68 8.94 -5.36
CA SER A 409 26.16 8.93 -5.45
C SER A 409 26.80 7.74 -4.72
N GLY A 410 26.02 6.79 -4.20
CA GLY A 410 26.52 5.58 -3.51
C GLY A 410 27.28 5.83 -2.20
N ALA A 411 27.24 7.05 -1.66
CA ALA A 411 28.06 7.46 -0.50
C ALA A 411 27.29 7.45 0.85
N GLY A 412 25.97 7.22 0.84
CA GLY A 412 25.13 7.21 2.04
C GLY A 412 24.96 5.82 2.67
N GLU A 413 24.36 5.78 3.87
CA GLU A 413 23.95 4.53 4.50
C GLU A 413 22.78 3.87 3.72
N ALA A 414 22.62 2.55 3.85
CA ALA A 414 21.62 1.80 3.08
C ALA A 414 20.17 2.27 3.32
N TRP A 415 19.85 2.74 4.52
CA TRP A 415 18.52 3.29 4.83
C TRP A 415 18.30 4.66 4.17
N GLU A 416 19.35 5.49 4.01
CA GLU A 416 19.27 6.77 3.29
C GLU A 416 18.96 6.52 1.82
N GLN A 417 19.63 5.54 1.22
CA GLN A 417 19.38 5.14 -0.15
C GLN A 417 17.91 4.70 -0.34
N VAL A 418 17.34 3.92 0.59
CA VAL A 418 15.91 3.54 0.54
C VAL A 418 15.02 4.78 0.49
N LEU A 419 15.27 5.79 1.33
CA LEU A 419 14.48 7.02 1.35
C LEU A 419 14.68 7.89 0.09
N GLU A 420 15.88 7.95 -0.44
CA GLU A 420 16.16 8.66 -1.69
C GLU A 420 15.44 8.03 -2.88
N GLU A 421 15.47 6.70 -2.99
CA GLU A 421 14.79 5.94 -4.04
C GLU A 421 13.25 6.09 -4.00
N HIS A 422 12.69 6.52 -2.86
CA HIS A 422 11.27 6.86 -2.73
C HIS A 422 10.94 8.31 -3.07
N ALA A 423 11.90 9.13 -3.50
CA ALA A 423 11.61 10.49 -3.93
C ALA A 423 10.69 10.50 -5.15
N GLY A 424 9.59 11.25 -5.08
CA GLY A 424 8.61 11.36 -6.17
C GLY A 424 7.74 10.12 -6.41
N ILE A 425 7.74 9.14 -5.49
CA ILE A 425 6.96 7.92 -5.64
C ILE A 425 5.45 8.19 -5.74
N THR A 426 4.95 9.17 -5.01
CA THR A 426 3.52 9.56 -5.04
C THR A 426 3.10 10.02 -6.43
N ASP A 427 3.92 10.85 -7.09
CA ASP A 427 3.65 11.29 -8.46
C ASP A 427 3.74 10.14 -9.46
N ALA A 428 4.68 9.23 -9.27
CA ALA A 428 4.80 8.05 -10.12
C ALA A 428 3.57 7.13 -10.00
N ILE A 429 3.12 6.85 -8.78
CA ILE A 429 1.89 6.06 -8.53
C ILE A 429 0.67 6.78 -9.12
N ARG A 430 0.52 8.09 -8.90
CA ARG A 430 -0.59 8.88 -9.43
C ARG A 430 -0.63 8.84 -10.95
N SER A 431 0.50 8.94 -11.59
CA SER A 431 0.61 8.84 -13.06
C SER A 431 0.21 7.46 -13.59
N ASP A 432 0.62 6.36 -12.96
CA ASP A 432 0.19 5.01 -13.34
C ASP A 432 -1.33 4.87 -13.18
N VAL A 433 -1.86 5.35 -12.06
CA VAL A 433 -3.30 5.37 -11.78
C VAL A 433 -4.08 6.13 -12.84
N ALA A 434 -3.57 7.28 -13.30
CA ALA A 434 -4.24 8.09 -14.33
C ALA A 434 -4.47 7.28 -15.62
N TRP A 435 -3.46 6.55 -16.07
CA TRP A 435 -3.55 5.70 -17.28
C TRP A 435 -4.47 4.50 -17.09
N VAL A 436 -4.36 3.80 -15.94
CA VAL A 436 -5.22 2.64 -15.64
C VAL A 436 -6.69 3.05 -15.57
N ARG A 437 -6.99 4.15 -14.90
CA ARG A 437 -8.36 4.69 -14.81
C ARG A 437 -8.90 5.17 -16.14
N ALA A 438 -8.10 5.88 -16.93
CA ALA A 438 -8.52 6.34 -18.25
C ALA A 438 -8.81 5.16 -19.19
N GLY A 439 -7.99 4.11 -19.14
CA GLY A 439 -8.22 2.87 -19.87
C GLY A 439 -9.54 2.21 -19.49
N SER A 440 -9.79 2.09 -18.18
CA SER A 440 -11.04 1.54 -17.66
C SER A 440 -12.27 2.38 -18.06
N ALA A 441 -12.19 3.71 -17.94
CA ALA A 441 -13.27 4.61 -18.36
C ALA A 441 -13.54 4.52 -19.87
N HIS A 442 -12.48 4.38 -20.68
CA HIS A 442 -12.60 4.18 -22.12
C HIS A 442 -13.29 2.85 -22.46
N ALA A 443 -12.97 1.78 -21.73
CA ALA A 443 -13.63 0.48 -21.86
C ALA A 443 -15.14 0.60 -21.60
N GLY A 444 -15.54 1.21 -20.50
CA GLY A 444 -16.95 1.47 -20.16
C GLY A 444 -17.67 2.29 -21.23
N ALA A 445 -17.06 3.39 -21.70
CA ALA A 445 -17.64 4.26 -22.71
C ALA A 445 -17.77 3.62 -24.10
N SER A 446 -16.82 2.74 -24.48
CA SER A 446 -16.81 2.06 -25.77
C SER A 446 -17.64 0.76 -25.78
N GLY A 447 -18.01 0.23 -24.62
CA GLY A 447 -18.64 -1.08 -24.46
C GLY A 447 -17.70 -2.25 -24.84
N ARG A 448 -16.38 -2.00 -24.91
CA ARG A 448 -15.36 -2.97 -25.31
C ARG A 448 -14.46 -3.28 -24.13
N ARG A 449 -14.17 -4.56 -23.90
CA ARG A 449 -13.20 -4.96 -22.87
C ARG A 449 -11.81 -4.43 -23.23
N MET A 450 -11.09 -3.92 -22.24
CA MET A 450 -9.74 -3.38 -22.40
C MET A 450 -8.75 -4.17 -21.57
N ARG A 451 -7.55 -4.36 -22.11
CA ARG A 451 -6.42 -4.92 -21.37
C ARG A 451 -5.44 -3.82 -20.98
N ILE A 452 -5.06 -3.81 -19.71
CA ILE A 452 -4.18 -2.79 -19.15
C ILE A 452 -2.99 -3.48 -18.48
N ALA A 453 -1.78 -3.21 -18.95
CA ALA A 453 -0.56 -3.73 -18.35
C ALA A 453 0.28 -2.58 -17.78
N THR A 454 0.65 -2.66 -16.50
CA THR A 454 1.58 -1.73 -15.85
C THR A 454 2.91 -2.43 -15.61
N VAL A 455 3.95 -1.96 -16.28
CA VAL A 455 5.33 -2.46 -16.15
C VAL A 455 6.12 -1.50 -15.27
N THR A 456 6.64 -2.00 -14.16
CA THR A 456 7.35 -1.19 -13.16
C THR A 456 8.77 -1.72 -12.97
N ASP A 457 9.77 -0.84 -13.04
CA ASP A 457 11.13 -1.18 -12.65
C ASP A 457 11.19 -1.41 -11.13
N ALA A 458 11.37 -2.65 -10.71
CA ALA A 458 11.41 -3.09 -9.33
C ALA A 458 12.85 -3.40 -8.85
N THR A 459 13.87 -2.85 -9.52
CA THR A 459 15.28 -3.01 -9.12
C THR A 459 15.63 -2.14 -7.92
N THR A 460 14.95 -1.01 -7.75
CA THR A 460 15.14 -0.07 -6.62
C THR A 460 14.08 -0.28 -5.54
N SER A 461 14.31 0.23 -4.34
CA SER A 461 13.35 0.20 -3.23
C SER A 461 12.08 0.98 -3.55
N GLY A 462 12.21 2.17 -4.11
CA GLY A 462 11.06 2.97 -4.57
C GLY A 462 10.29 2.27 -5.68
N GLY A 463 11.00 1.66 -6.64
CA GLY A 463 10.41 0.85 -7.70
C GLY A 463 9.62 -0.35 -7.19
N LYS A 464 10.12 -1.06 -6.17
CA LYS A 464 9.39 -2.15 -5.50
C LYS A 464 8.10 -1.64 -4.85
N SER A 465 8.15 -0.51 -4.15
CA SER A 465 6.95 0.08 -3.54
C SER A 465 5.93 0.54 -4.59
N ARG A 466 6.38 1.10 -5.73
CA ARG A 466 5.52 1.43 -6.87
C ARG A 466 4.91 0.19 -7.51
N ALA A 467 5.68 -0.89 -7.70
CA ALA A 467 5.18 -2.17 -8.23
C ALA A 467 4.10 -2.76 -7.31
N GLN A 468 4.27 -2.66 -5.99
CA GLN A 468 3.26 -3.09 -5.03
C GLN A 468 1.98 -2.25 -5.11
N ALA A 469 2.07 -0.94 -5.32
CA ALA A 469 0.89 -0.10 -5.56
C ALA A 469 0.18 -0.47 -6.88
N ALA A 470 0.94 -0.73 -7.96
CA ALA A 470 0.41 -1.17 -9.24
C ALA A 470 -0.30 -2.54 -9.14
N ALA A 471 0.27 -3.49 -8.38
CA ALA A 471 -0.35 -4.79 -8.14
C ALA A 471 -1.68 -4.65 -7.38
N GLN A 472 -1.76 -3.75 -6.40
CA GLN A 472 -3.01 -3.49 -5.69
C GLN A 472 -4.05 -2.82 -6.57
N LEU A 473 -3.63 -1.90 -7.43
CA LEU A 473 -4.51 -1.24 -8.38
C LEU A 473 -5.08 -2.24 -9.40
N SER A 474 -4.24 -3.11 -9.96
CA SER A 474 -4.66 -4.14 -10.92
C SER A 474 -5.65 -5.12 -10.29
N ARG A 475 -5.44 -5.47 -9.02
CA ARG A 475 -6.33 -6.34 -8.28
C ARG A 475 -7.69 -5.68 -8.00
N ALA A 476 -7.71 -4.37 -7.72
CA ALA A 476 -8.95 -3.61 -7.55
C ALA A 476 -9.77 -3.55 -8.85
N ALA A 477 -9.11 -3.46 -10.00
CA ALA A 477 -9.79 -3.45 -11.30
C ALA A 477 -10.63 -4.71 -11.54
N HIS A 478 -10.15 -5.87 -11.08
CA HIS A 478 -10.87 -7.14 -11.22
C HIS A 478 -12.16 -7.20 -10.39
N LEU A 479 -12.27 -6.42 -9.32
CA LEU A 479 -13.44 -6.42 -8.43
C LEU A 479 -14.57 -5.50 -8.88
N VAL A 480 -14.28 -4.54 -9.73
CA VAL A 480 -15.28 -3.58 -10.19
C VAL A 480 -15.95 -4.16 -11.43
N ALA A 481 -17.08 -4.85 -11.24
CA ALA A 481 -17.82 -5.53 -12.32
C ALA A 481 -18.19 -4.60 -13.50
N GLU A 482 -18.26 -3.29 -13.26
CA GLU A 482 -18.51 -2.27 -14.29
C GLU A 482 -17.25 -1.86 -15.05
N VAL A 483 -16.07 -2.26 -14.57
CA VAL A 483 -14.79 -2.05 -15.26
C VAL A 483 -14.60 -3.19 -16.26
N HIS A 484 -14.91 -2.94 -17.50
CA HIS A 484 -14.66 -3.87 -18.59
C HIS A 484 -13.15 -3.95 -18.93
N ALA A 485 -12.29 -4.19 -17.93
CA ALA A 485 -10.84 -4.22 -18.10
C ALA A 485 -10.20 -5.40 -17.38
N ASP A 486 -9.25 -6.04 -18.06
CA ASP A 486 -8.28 -6.95 -17.46
C ASP A 486 -7.01 -6.18 -17.15
N ALA A 487 -6.57 -6.16 -15.90
CA ALA A 487 -5.41 -5.40 -15.48
C ALA A 487 -4.30 -6.32 -14.96
N PHE A 488 -3.07 -6.06 -15.42
CA PHE A 488 -1.87 -6.84 -15.09
C PHE A 488 -0.80 -5.92 -14.50
N ALA A 489 -0.16 -6.34 -13.42
CA ALA A 489 0.99 -5.67 -12.84
C ALA A 489 2.24 -6.53 -13.03
N ILE A 490 3.29 -5.96 -13.60
CA ILE A 490 4.53 -6.64 -13.90
C ILE A 490 5.69 -5.89 -13.24
N GLY A 491 6.31 -6.50 -12.23
CA GLY A 491 7.53 -6.01 -11.61
C GLY A 491 8.77 -6.54 -12.35
N VAL A 492 9.63 -5.65 -12.83
CA VAL A 492 10.88 -6.03 -13.53
C VAL A 492 12.02 -5.97 -12.53
N GLU A 493 12.58 -7.12 -12.15
CA GLU A 493 13.61 -7.25 -11.09
C GLU A 493 15.04 -7.41 -11.67
N THR A 494 15.30 -6.84 -12.84
CA THR A 494 16.63 -6.83 -13.45
C THR A 494 16.87 -5.52 -14.20
N ASP A 495 18.09 -5.03 -14.21
CA ASP A 495 18.54 -3.87 -14.98
C ASP A 495 19.21 -4.25 -16.32
N ALA A 496 19.41 -5.53 -16.59
CA ALA A 496 20.01 -6.01 -17.83
C ALA A 496 19.20 -5.62 -19.06
N ASP A 497 19.85 -5.25 -20.14
CA ASP A 497 19.21 -4.78 -21.38
C ASP A 497 18.27 -5.84 -22.03
N SER A 498 18.54 -7.13 -21.83
CA SER A 498 17.67 -8.20 -22.30
C SER A 498 16.27 -8.20 -21.67
N ARG A 499 16.06 -7.46 -20.56
CA ARG A 499 14.73 -7.30 -19.93
C ARG A 499 13.68 -6.76 -20.90
N TYR A 500 14.07 -5.86 -21.80
CA TYR A 500 13.14 -5.25 -22.76
C TYR A 500 12.49 -6.30 -23.65
N SER A 501 13.27 -7.25 -24.15
CA SER A 501 12.76 -8.34 -24.99
C SER A 501 11.87 -9.30 -24.21
N THR A 502 12.34 -9.79 -23.06
CA THR A 502 11.61 -10.76 -22.23
C THR A 502 10.27 -10.21 -21.74
N VAL A 503 10.29 -8.98 -21.21
CA VAL A 503 9.06 -8.32 -20.74
C VAL A 503 8.17 -7.93 -21.93
N GLY A 504 8.75 -7.54 -23.07
CA GLY A 504 8.01 -7.28 -24.28
C GLY A 504 7.18 -8.49 -24.73
N GLU A 505 7.78 -9.68 -24.75
CA GLU A 505 7.08 -10.93 -25.09
C GLU A 505 6.00 -11.28 -24.06
N LEU A 506 6.26 -11.11 -22.76
CA LEU A 506 5.27 -11.30 -21.70
C LEU A 506 4.06 -10.39 -21.90
N VAL A 507 4.29 -9.09 -22.06
CA VAL A 507 3.22 -8.10 -22.28
C VAL A 507 2.49 -8.37 -23.58
N GLY A 508 3.22 -8.68 -24.65
CA GLY A 508 2.64 -9.04 -25.93
C GLY A 508 1.69 -10.23 -25.82
N TYR A 509 2.04 -11.22 -25.00
CA TYR A 509 1.17 -12.37 -24.70
C TYR A 509 -0.08 -11.97 -23.91
N LEU A 510 0.11 -11.30 -22.77
CA LEU A 510 -1.00 -10.88 -21.90
C LEU A 510 -2.02 -10.00 -22.61
N VAL A 511 -1.54 -9.16 -23.53
CA VAL A 511 -2.36 -8.24 -24.32
C VAL A 511 -2.95 -8.89 -25.56
N GLY A 512 -2.18 -9.69 -26.30
CA GLY A 512 -2.54 -10.17 -27.61
C GLY A 512 -3.19 -11.56 -27.66
N ALA A 513 -2.93 -12.44 -26.68
CA ALA A 513 -3.52 -13.78 -26.66
C ALA A 513 -4.97 -13.76 -26.15
N ASP A 514 -5.77 -14.74 -26.55
CA ASP A 514 -7.11 -14.95 -26.01
C ASP A 514 -7.03 -15.46 -24.55
N ASP A 515 -8.09 -15.26 -23.79
CA ASP A 515 -8.34 -15.85 -22.45
C ASP A 515 -7.30 -15.56 -21.35
N THR A 516 -6.49 -14.49 -21.48
CA THR A 516 -5.56 -14.07 -20.44
C THR A 516 -6.24 -13.35 -19.27
N GLY A 517 -7.53 -13.04 -19.36
CA GLY A 517 -8.30 -12.36 -18.32
C GLY A 517 -8.26 -13.06 -16.95
N GLY A 518 -8.13 -14.39 -16.94
CA GLY A 518 -7.97 -15.16 -15.71
C GLY A 518 -6.71 -14.85 -14.88
N LEU A 519 -5.75 -14.10 -15.47
CA LEU A 519 -4.56 -13.58 -14.77
C LEU A 519 -4.73 -12.11 -14.31
N SER A 520 -5.91 -11.51 -14.50
CA SER A 520 -6.17 -10.14 -14.04
C SER A 520 -6.00 -10.06 -12.52
N GLY A 521 -5.27 -9.05 -12.05
CA GLY A 521 -4.92 -8.88 -10.65
C GLY A 521 -3.71 -9.68 -10.17
N ALA A 522 -3.12 -10.56 -10.99
CA ALA A 522 -1.90 -11.28 -10.63
C ALA A 522 -0.71 -10.32 -10.47
N GLU A 523 0.12 -10.57 -9.46
CA GLU A 523 1.41 -9.90 -9.27
C GLU A 523 2.51 -10.67 -10.00
N LEU A 524 2.75 -10.30 -11.24
CA LEU A 524 3.76 -10.93 -12.09
C LEU A 524 5.13 -10.29 -11.87
N VAL A 525 6.16 -11.12 -11.90
CA VAL A 525 7.56 -10.70 -11.83
C VAL A 525 8.30 -11.21 -13.04
N ALA A 526 9.14 -10.38 -13.62
CA ALA A 526 9.97 -10.75 -14.75
C ALA A 526 11.44 -10.40 -14.52
N THR A 527 12.31 -11.30 -14.98
CA THR A 527 13.75 -11.09 -15.09
C THR A 527 14.17 -11.29 -16.55
N THR A 528 15.45 -11.52 -16.80
CA THR A 528 15.96 -11.83 -18.15
C THR A 528 15.67 -13.26 -18.60
N GLU A 529 15.48 -14.18 -17.66
CA GLU A 529 15.43 -15.62 -17.94
C GLU A 529 14.18 -16.32 -17.44
N TRP A 530 13.46 -15.72 -16.48
CA TRP A 530 12.28 -16.34 -15.89
C TRP A 530 11.17 -15.34 -15.62
N ILE A 531 9.96 -15.85 -15.58
CA ILE A 531 8.75 -15.15 -15.14
C ILE A 531 8.23 -15.88 -13.91
N GLY A 532 7.74 -15.12 -12.95
CA GLY A 532 7.17 -15.67 -11.72
C GLY A 532 5.88 -14.98 -11.32
N LEU A 533 5.19 -15.64 -10.42
CA LEU A 533 4.01 -15.16 -9.72
C LEU A 533 4.36 -14.94 -8.25
N ARG A 534 4.02 -13.79 -7.69
CA ARG A 534 4.06 -13.54 -6.25
C ARG A 534 2.68 -13.66 -5.62
N SER A 535 2.65 -14.09 -4.37
CA SER A 535 1.47 -13.92 -3.54
C SER A 535 1.23 -12.44 -3.25
N HIS A 536 -0.01 -12.07 -2.96
CA HIS A 536 -0.24 -10.84 -2.22
C HIS A 536 0.19 -11.00 -0.75
N PRO A 537 0.45 -9.89 -0.02
CA PRO A 537 0.71 -9.95 1.42
C PRO A 537 -0.47 -10.60 2.15
N TYR A 538 -0.21 -11.40 3.17
CA TYR A 538 -1.26 -12.07 3.95
C TYR A 538 -0.78 -12.36 5.38
N PRO A 539 -1.67 -12.42 6.38
CA PRO A 539 -1.36 -12.92 7.71
C PRO A 539 -1.14 -14.43 7.66
N GLU A 540 -0.05 -14.93 8.24
CA GLU A 540 0.26 -16.38 8.20
C GLU A 540 -0.25 -17.12 9.43
N ALA A 541 0.00 -16.57 10.61
CA ALA A 541 -0.37 -17.17 11.88
C ALA A 541 -0.94 -16.10 12.81
N SER A 542 -1.75 -16.48 13.78
CA SER A 542 -2.31 -15.53 14.72
C SER A 542 -2.25 -16.01 16.17
N ILE A 543 -2.20 -15.03 17.06
CA ILE A 543 -2.29 -15.18 18.50
C ILE A 543 -3.56 -14.49 18.95
N SER A 544 -4.52 -15.23 19.50
CA SER A 544 -5.68 -14.66 20.18
C SER A 544 -5.42 -14.63 21.69
N PHE A 545 -5.53 -13.45 22.31
CA PHE A 545 -5.25 -13.27 23.74
C PHE A 545 -6.44 -12.70 24.53
N GLY A 546 -7.56 -12.42 23.86
CA GLY A 546 -8.81 -12.00 24.47
C GLY A 546 -8.88 -10.52 24.85
N GLY A 547 -7.76 -9.79 24.72
CA GLY A 547 -7.49 -8.37 24.92
C GLY A 547 -8.42 -7.57 25.79
N PRO A 548 -8.30 -6.22 25.93
CA PRO A 548 -7.34 -5.36 25.22
C PRO A 548 -5.92 -5.34 25.81
N GLU A 549 -5.75 -5.77 27.07
CA GLU A 549 -4.43 -5.80 27.70
C GLU A 549 -3.60 -6.97 27.17
N LEU A 550 -2.31 -6.72 26.93
CA LEU A 550 -1.38 -7.74 26.46
C LEU A 550 -0.87 -8.60 27.62
N PRO A 551 -1.20 -9.90 27.64
CA PRO A 551 -0.61 -10.83 28.61
C PRO A 551 0.91 -10.94 28.42
N SER A 552 1.63 -11.20 29.51
CA SER A 552 3.10 -11.30 29.50
C SER A 552 3.69 -12.35 28.58
N TRP A 553 2.92 -13.38 28.21
CA TRP A 553 3.35 -14.45 27.31
C TRP A 553 3.29 -14.07 25.82
N VAL A 554 2.58 -12.99 25.46
CA VAL A 554 2.36 -12.58 24.05
C VAL A 554 3.68 -12.25 23.36
N ASP A 555 4.58 -11.53 24.01
CA ASP A 555 5.89 -11.17 23.42
C ASP A 555 6.69 -12.42 22.99
N ALA A 556 6.83 -13.39 23.89
CA ALA A 556 7.59 -14.60 23.59
C ALA A 556 6.95 -15.42 22.46
N THR A 557 5.62 -15.51 22.44
CA THR A 557 4.88 -16.24 21.39
C THR A 557 4.99 -15.55 20.05
N LEU A 558 4.80 -14.21 20.01
CA LEU A 558 4.92 -13.44 18.77
C LEU A 558 6.33 -13.53 18.19
N ARG A 559 7.35 -13.47 19.05
CA ARG A 559 8.76 -13.65 18.65
C ARG A 559 9.02 -15.02 18.03
N GLY A 560 8.45 -16.08 18.57
CA GLY A 560 8.49 -17.41 17.98
C GLY A 560 7.91 -17.44 16.57
N ILE A 561 6.69 -16.94 16.38
CA ILE A 561 6.02 -16.92 15.07
C ILE A 561 6.80 -16.10 14.05
N VAL A 562 7.29 -14.91 14.41
CA VAL A 562 8.04 -14.04 13.48
C VAL A 562 9.37 -14.70 13.07
N ASN A 563 10.07 -15.38 13.99
CA ASN A 563 11.30 -16.07 13.68
C ASN A 563 11.07 -17.28 12.76
N ASP A 564 10.07 -18.11 13.06
CA ASP A 564 9.71 -19.28 12.24
C ASP A 564 9.32 -18.86 10.82
N SER A 565 8.54 -17.78 10.68
CA SER A 565 8.18 -17.20 9.38
C SER A 565 9.39 -16.68 8.61
N SER A 566 10.40 -16.13 9.29
CA SER A 566 11.63 -15.62 8.68
C SER A 566 12.54 -16.76 8.18
N GLU A 567 12.57 -17.90 8.87
CA GLU A 567 13.33 -19.08 8.46
C GLU A 567 12.68 -19.77 7.25
N SER A 568 11.36 -19.92 7.26
CA SER A 568 10.62 -20.50 6.13
C SER A 568 10.68 -19.64 4.86
N SER A 569 10.98 -18.36 4.97
CA SER A 569 11.18 -17.47 3.82
C SER A 569 12.61 -17.52 3.23
N ARG A 570 13.57 -18.17 3.91
CA ARG A 570 14.96 -18.35 3.47
C ARG A 570 15.23 -19.73 2.86
N ALA A 571 14.35 -20.69 3.10
CA ALA A 571 14.37 -22.02 2.51
C ALA A 571 13.63 -22.03 1.16
#